data_a6922f391b907a7b2d9737c5cbad7292
#
_entry.id   a6922f391b907a7b2d9737c5cbad7292
#
_cell.length_a   1.000
_cell.length_b   1.000
_cell.length_c   1.000
_cell.angle_alpha   90.00
_cell.angle_beta   90.00
_cell.angle_gamma   90.00
#
_symmetry.space_group_name_H-M   'P 1'
#
loop_
_entity.id
_entity.type
_entity.pdbx_description
1 polymer ?
#
loop_
_entity_poly.entity_id
_entity_poly.type
_entity_poly.pdbx_seq_one_letter_code
_entity_poly.pdbx_strand_id
1 'polypeptide(L)'
;MKAEEAKELSAKANQLKETLKHELESLYAEIKRTALDGMVAYHYHRGYLTGEGYDSKYIEGMLVSNLTNNGYSVERQYNNPNKPYLLISWL
;
A
#
# COMPACT_ATOMS: atom_id res chain seq x y z
N MET A 1 30.06 10.11 -0.30
CA MET A 1 29.24 9.35 -1.26
C MET A 1 29.68 9.66 -2.69
N LYS A 2 29.94 8.62 -3.47
CA LYS A 2 30.31 8.80 -4.88
C LYS A 2 29.05 9.06 -5.72
N ALA A 3 29.23 9.75 -6.85
CA ALA A 3 28.11 10.06 -7.74
C ALA A 3 27.37 8.82 -8.26
N GLU A 4 28.09 7.73 -8.47
CA GLU A 4 27.50 6.46 -8.89
C GLU A 4 26.56 5.89 -7.83
N GLU A 5 26.93 5.99 -6.56
CA GLU A 5 26.08 5.56 -5.45
C GLU A 5 24.82 6.40 -5.37
N ALA A 6 24.94 7.71 -5.57
CA ALA A 6 23.80 8.61 -5.59
C ALA A 6 22.84 8.29 -6.73
N LYS A 7 23.36 7.96 -7.92
CA LYS A 7 22.55 7.52 -9.06
C LYS A 7 21.79 6.26 -8.79
N GLU A 8 22.44 5.27 -8.19
CA GLU A 8 21.78 4.00 -7.83
C GLU A 8 20.67 4.21 -6.82
N LEU A 9 20.90 5.03 -5.80
CA LEU A 9 19.87 5.33 -4.80
C LEU A 9 18.70 6.09 -5.41
N SER A 10 18.97 7.03 -6.31
CA SER A 10 17.90 7.75 -7.02
C SER A 10 17.08 6.84 -7.92
N ALA A 11 17.73 5.95 -8.66
CA ALA A 11 17.05 4.99 -9.52
C ALA A 11 16.17 4.04 -8.70
N LYS A 12 16.68 3.55 -7.58
CA LYS A 12 15.94 2.66 -6.68
C LYS A 12 14.74 3.37 -6.07
N ALA A 13 14.90 4.61 -5.62
CA ALA A 13 13.81 5.41 -5.06
C ALA A 13 12.73 5.69 -6.11
N ASN A 14 13.11 6.00 -7.35
CA ASN A 14 12.16 6.22 -8.43
C ASN A 14 11.39 4.95 -8.79
N GLN A 15 12.06 3.81 -8.81
CA GLN A 15 11.42 2.51 -9.03
C GLN A 15 10.38 2.21 -7.94
N LEU A 16 10.71 2.51 -6.71
CA LEU A 16 9.82 2.31 -5.57
C LEU A 16 8.58 3.21 -5.67
N LYS A 17 8.75 4.47 -6.09
CA LYS A 17 7.65 5.40 -6.33
C LYS A 17 6.73 4.92 -7.44
N GLU A 18 7.27 4.37 -8.52
CA GLU A 18 6.48 3.79 -9.60
C GLU A 18 5.67 2.59 -9.11
N THR A 19 6.29 1.71 -8.33
CA THR A 19 5.61 0.57 -7.74
C THR A 19 4.45 1.03 -6.86
N LEU A 20 4.68 2.05 -6.02
CA LEU A 20 3.65 2.63 -5.16
C LEU A 20 2.50 3.21 -5.99
N LYS A 21 2.81 3.94 -7.06
CA LYS A 21 1.81 4.53 -7.94
C LYS A 21 0.90 3.46 -8.55
N HIS A 22 1.49 2.40 -9.10
CA HIS A 22 0.72 1.30 -9.68
C HIS A 22 -0.13 0.60 -8.64
N GLU A 23 0.40 0.38 -7.45
CA GLU A 23 -0.33 -0.27 -6.36
C GLU A 23 -1.52 0.59 -5.91
N LEU A 24 -1.35 1.91 -5.80
CA LEU A 24 -2.42 2.83 -5.46
C LEU A 24 -3.51 2.86 -6.54
N GLU A 25 -3.14 2.91 -7.81
CA GLU A 25 -4.10 2.87 -8.91
C GLU A 25 -4.94 1.61 -8.88
N SER A 26 -4.30 0.46 -8.68
CA SER A 26 -4.96 -0.83 -8.57
C SER A 26 -5.88 -0.90 -7.36
N LEU A 27 -5.41 -0.41 -6.21
CA LEU A 27 -6.16 -0.40 -4.96
C LEU A 27 -7.42 0.46 -5.08
N TYR A 28 -7.31 1.67 -5.61
CA TYR A 28 -8.47 2.55 -5.77
C TYR A 28 -9.47 2.01 -6.80
N ALA A 29 -8.99 1.32 -7.83
CA ALA A 29 -9.88 0.64 -8.78
C ALA A 29 -10.69 -0.47 -8.10
N GLU A 30 -10.06 -1.24 -7.22
CA GLU A 30 -10.74 -2.28 -6.44
C GLU A 30 -11.73 -1.70 -5.43
N ILE A 31 -11.37 -0.59 -4.78
CA ILE A 31 -12.27 0.12 -3.87
C ILE A 31 -13.51 0.61 -4.63
N LYS A 32 -13.31 1.19 -5.81
CA LYS A 32 -14.42 1.67 -6.64
C LYS A 32 -15.36 0.52 -7.03
N ARG A 33 -14.82 -0.59 -7.47
CA ARG A 33 -15.61 -1.77 -7.83
C ARG A 33 -16.39 -2.29 -6.62
N THR A 34 -15.74 -2.38 -5.47
CA THR A 34 -16.37 -2.85 -4.23
C THR A 34 -17.51 -1.91 -3.79
N ALA A 35 -17.29 -0.60 -3.90
CA ALA A 35 -18.31 0.40 -3.58
C ALA A 35 -19.50 0.33 -4.53
N LEU A 36 -19.26 0.09 -5.83
CA LEU A 36 -20.32 -0.09 -6.82
C LEU A 36 -21.18 -1.33 -6.53
N ASP A 37 -20.61 -2.32 -5.88
CA ASP A 37 -21.34 -3.52 -5.42
C ASP A 37 -22.12 -3.28 -4.11
N GLY A 38 -22.09 -2.07 -3.58
CA GLY A 38 -22.83 -1.70 -2.37
C GLY A 38 -22.08 -1.98 -1.06
N MET A 39 -20.84 -2.39 -1.14
CA MET A 39 -20.00 -2.64 0.03
C MET A 39 -19.43 -1.34 0.58
N VAL A 40 -19.02 -1.36 1.86
CA VAL A 40 -18.47 -0.17 2.53
C VAL A 40 -17.05 -0.39 3.05
N ALA A 41 -16.47 -1.53 2.73
CA ALA A 41 -15.12 -1.90 3.15
C ALA A 41 -14.47 -2.84 2.14
N TYR A 42 -13.16 -2.80 2.11
CA TYR A 42 -12.34 -3.66 1.26
C TYR A 42 -11.21 -4.27 2.08
N HIS A 43 -10.98 -5.57 1.89
CA HIS A 43 -9.87 -6.28 2.51
C HIS A 43 -8.68 -6.32 1.55
N TYR A 44 -7.62 -5.61 1.89
CA TYR A 44 -6.41 -5.56 1.07
C TYR A 44 -5.40 -6.61 1.55
N HIS A 45 -5.10 -7.57 0.69
CA HIS A 45 -4.13 -8.64 0.94
C HIS A 45 -3.02 -8.57 -0.10
N ARG A 46 -1.80 -8.25 0.33
CA ARG A 46 -0.65 -8.18 -0.59
C ARG A 46 0.61 -8.62 0.13
N GLY A 47 1.61 -9.03 -0.64
CA GLY A 47 2.90 -9.45 -0.11
C GLY A 47 3.63 -8.38 0.69
N TYR A 48 3.31 -7.11 0.47
CA TYR A 48 3.89 -6.00 1.23
C TYR A 48 3.55 -6.07 2.72
N LEU A 49 2.43 -6.67 3.08
CA LEU A 49 2.00 -6.78 4.47
C LEU A 49 2.78 -7.86 5.23
N THR A 50 3.37 -8.81 4.52
CA THR A 50 4.18 -9.89 5.11
C THR A 50 5.67 -9.63 4.96
N GLY A 51 6.07 -8.63 4.18
CA GLY A 51 7.48 -8.33 3.92
C GLY A 51 8.14 -7.66 5.10
N GLU A 52 9.38 -8.06 5.40
CA GLU A 52 10.17 -7.48 6.47
C GLU A 52 11.17 -6.42 5.99
N GLY A 53 11.37 -6.31 4.69
CA GLY A 53 12.31 -5.38 4.10
C GLY A 53 11.83 -3.94 4.15
N TYR A 54 12.77 -3.02 3.95
CA TYR A 54 12.51 -1.58 3.89
C TYR A 54 11.45 -1.25 2.82
N ASP A 55 11.54 -1.87 1.65
CA ASP A 55 10.65 -1.57 0.52
C ASP A 55 9.20 -1.93 0.85
N SER A 56 8.99 -3.09 1.48
CA SER A 56 7.65 -3.52 1.89
C SER A 56 7.04 -2.59 2.93
N LYS A 57 7.83 -2.20 3.92
CA LYS A 57 7.38 -1.27 4.97
C LYS A 57 7.11 0.12 4.42
N TYR A 58 7.91 0.56 3.47
CA TYR A 58 7.69 1.84 2.79
C TYR A 58 6.36 1.84 2.03
N ILE A 59 6.12 0.81 1.22
CA ILE A 59 4.89 0.69 0.44
C ILE A 59 3.67 0.64 1.37
N GLU A 60 3.69 -0.21 2.38
CA GLU A 60 2.59 -0.31 3.35
C GLU A 60 2.31 1.04 4.02
N GLY A 61 3.35 1.69 4.54
CA GLY A 61 3.21 2.98 5.22
C GLY A 61 2.63 4.05 4.32
N MET A 62 3.06 4.11 3.07
CA MET A 62 2.57 5.09 2.10
C MET A 62 1.14 4.80 1.66
N LEU A 63 0.76 3.53 1.53
CA LEU A 63 -0.63 3.15 1.24
C LEU A 63 -1.55 3.61 2.37
N VAL A 64 -1.20 3.31 3.62
CA VAL A 64 -1.99 3.70 4.79
C VAL A 64 -2.11 5.21 4.88
N SER A 65 -1.00 5.93 4.70
CA SER A 65 -0.96 7.39 4.75
C SER A 65 -1.86 8.01 3.67
N ASN A 66 -1.76 7.52 2.45
CA ASN A 66 -2.55 8.03 1.33
C ASN A 66 -4.05 7.80 1.56
N LEU A 67 -4.43 6.60 1.98
CA LEU A 67 -5.82 6.26 2.28
C LEU A 67 -6.37 7.12 3.41
N THR A 68 -5.62 7.26 4.49
CA THR A 68 -6.03 8.07 5.65
C THR A 68 -6.21 9.53 5.26
N ASN A 69 -5.30 10.07 4.45
CA ASN A 69 -5.39 11.45 3.97
C ASN A 69 -6.61 11.68 3.07
N ASN A 70 -7.10 10.63 2.43
CA ASN A 70 -8.29 10.71 1.58
C ASN A 70 -9.59 10.33 2.32
N GLY A 71 -9.55 10.22 3.64
CA GLY A 71 -10.73 10.04 4.46
C GLY A 71 -11.12 8.60 4.75
N TYR A 72 -10.32 7.63 4.34
CA TYR A 72 -10.58 6.22 4.64
C TYR A 72 -10.14 5.88 6.06
N SER A 73 -10.85 4.95 6.69
CA SER A 73 -10.39 4.31 7.92
C SER A 73 -9.59 3.08 7.53
N VAL A 74 -8.40 2.94 8.08
CA VAL A 74 -7.52 1.81 7.79
C VAL A 74 -7.15 1.11 9.09
N GLU A 75 -7.45 -0.19 9.15
CA GLU A 75 -7.16 -1.02 10.31
C GLU A 75 -6.26 -2.18 9.90
N ARG A 76 -5.14 -2.33 10.61
CA ARG A 76 -4.22 -3.43 10.36
C ARG A 76 -4.68 -4.67 11.10
N GLN A 77 -4.98 -5.75 10.37
CA GLN A 77 -5.43 -7.01 10.92
C GLN A 77 -4.33 -8.07 10.73
N TYR A 78 -3.54 -8.27 11.77
CA TYR A 78 -2.39 -9.19 11.74
C TYR A 78 -2.58 -10.38 12.69
N ASN A 79 -3.82 -10.66 13.09
CA ASN A 79 -4.15 -11.75 14.02
C ASN A 79 -3.79 -13.12 13.45
N ASN A 80 -3.81 -13.26 12.14
CA ASN A 80 -3.34 -14.46 11.46
C ASN A 80 -2.06 -14.12 10.70
N PRO A 81 -0.87 -14.52 11.18
CA PRO A 81 0.38 -14.17 10.52
C PRO A 81 0.52 -14.71 9.11
N ASN A 82 -0.28 -15.71 8.73
CA ASN A 82 -0.26 -16.28 7.38
C ASN A 82 -1.14 -15.50 6.41
N LYS A 83 -2.06 -14.68 6.91
CA LYS A 83 -3.00 -13.92 6.08
C LYS A 83 -3.27 -12.52 6.66
N PRO A 84 -2.22 -11.70 6.85
CA PRO A 84 -2.45 -10.32 7.29
C PRO A 84 -3.20 -9.54 6.21
N TYR A 85 -4.02 -8.58 6.62
CA TYR A 85 -4.70 -7.70 5.68
C TYR A 85 -4.92 -6.32 6.29
N LEU A 86 -5.16 -5.34 5.41
CA LEU A 86 -5.66 -4.04 5.81
C LEU A 86 -7.15 -4.00 5.59
N LEU A 87 -7.91 -3.65 6.61
CA LEU A 87 -9.33 -3.39 6.49
C LEU A 87 -9.50 -1.90 6.18
N ILE A 88 -9.94 -1.61 4.98
CA ILE A 88 -10.10 -0.25 4.47
C ILE A 88 -11.59 0.02 4.38
N SER A 89 -12.09 1.02 5.09
CA SER A 89 -13.50 1.34 5.09
C SER A 89 -13.72 2.83 4.82
N TRP A 90 -14.92 3.15 4.29
CA TRP A 90 -15.27 4.52 3.89
C TRP A 90 -16.65 4.96 4.39
N LEU A 91 -17.10 4.33 5.42
CA LEU A 91 -18.32 4.77 6.11
C LEU A 91 -18.05 6.03 6.93
#